data_3ab141e350a1001ed23b578feeb8c9d8
#
_entry.id   3ab141e350a1001ed23b578feeb8c9d8
#
_cell.length_a   1.000
_cell.length_b   1.000
_cell.length_c   1.000
_cell.angle_alpha   90.00
_cell.angle_beta   90.00
_cell.angle_gamma   90.00
#
_symmetry.space_group_name_H-M   'P 1'
#
loop_
_entity.id
_entity.type
_entity.pdbx_description
1 polymer ?
#
loop_
_entity_poly.entity_id
_entity_poly.type
_entity_poly.pdbx_seq_one_letter_code
_entity_poly.pdbx_strand_id
1 'polypeptide(L)'
;MASIRIGIASEFNLVDSKVGIGTTNPKEFIDIRGQVDSDNSLGAGGISTVTTYQGFVDTKQVLRQSTSKGTVVANTLSGEVCIDGPGGSYEVNVSSGTTYTSGFNELTSTNKFTLPKIGNSRPTEGTLRFNDQIGALEFHTGLEWRAVNSYVDSGNRGRAVFAGGGSPLESPGAVPYMSGKIIDYIQIASIGNAQGFGDLTQFSRHTTGLSNHIRGVIYHGSATPGNNNVLDKITIASQGNASSFGLIDGTDTYGKAGASSSTRGIFAGGSPGIDDIDYIEINQDGNSKDFGDLSTARTAAQSCCDGRRAVIAGGRNPGGLSDIESFNIASKGNSSGNFGELTSLRCNGFGFSNSTRGVFGAGKDGPNYITRGLMESLIIASGGNAIEFGDCYAGGYVSGGASQTRGIIAGGIASSSPNPKLNTIQYITIASSGNATDFGDLTRPCYDPAGLTDSHGGLGGF
;
A
#
# COMPACT_ATOMS: atom_id res chain seq x y z
N MET A 1 -45.95 24.41 -42.67
CA MET A 1 -45.24 23.23 -42.17
C MET A 1 -43.83 23.25 -42.75
N ALA A 2 -42.83 23.36 -41.96
CA ALA A 2 -41.44 23.19 -42.43
C ALA A 2 -41.12 21.70 -42.31
N SER A 3 -40.76 21.04 -43.39
CA SER A 3 -40.30 19.64 -43.39
C SER A 3 -38.83 19.63 -43.78
N ILE A 4 -38.04 18.93 -43.05
CA ILE A 4 -36.65 18.68 -43.36
C ILE A 4 -36.51 17.21 -43.66
N ARG A 5 -36.00 16.88 -44.85
CA ARG A 5 -35.72 15.48 -45.20
C ARG A 5 -34.31 15.13 -44.78
N ILE A 6 -34.17 14.11 -43.96
CA ILE A 6 -32.91 13.55 -43.55
C ILE A 6 -32.78 12.17 -44.14
N GLY A 7 -31.90 12.01 -45.16
CA GLY A 7 -31.76 10.76 -45.90
C GLY A 7 -32.86 10.54 -46.97
N ILE A 8 -32.82 9.38 -47.59
CA ILE A 8 -33.64 9.09 -48.80
C ILE A 8 -35.13 8.84 -48.46
N ALA A 9 -35.52 8.64 -47.24
CA ALA A 9 -36.88 8.22 -46.90
C ALA A 9 -37.44 8.77 -45.56
N SER A 10 -36.76 9.67 -44.89
CA SER A 10 -37.26 10.15 -43.59
C SER A 10 -37.66 11.60 -43.63
N GLU A 11 -38.88 11.89 -43.30
CA GLU A 11 -39.42 13.23 -43.21
C GLU A 11 -39.35 13.70 -41.76
N PHE A 12 -38.69 14.84 -41.54
CA PHE A 12 -38.58 15.49 -40.28
C PHE A 12 -39.61 16.63 -40.24
N ASN A 13 -40.63 16.50 -39.40
CA ASN A 13 -41.69 17.50 -39.33
C ASN A 13 -41.62 18.26 -38.02
N LEU A 14 -41.63 19.56 -38.08
CA LEU A 14 -41.77 20.41 -36.92
C LEU A 14 -43.19 21.08 -36.96
N VAL A 15 -44.05 20.71 -36.04
CA VAL A 15 -45.40 21.20 -35.93
C VAL A 15 -45.65 21.59 -34.48
N ASP A 16 -46.02 22.86 -34.23
CA ASP A 16 -46.37 23.39 -32.89
C ASP A 16 -45.27 23.09 -31.85
N SER A 17 -44.02 23.34 -32.20
CA SER A 17 -42.84 23.05 -31.38
C SER A 17 -42.59 21.55 -31.06
N LYS A 18 -43.23 20.66 -31.78
CA LYS A 18 -43.07 19.22 -31.69
C LYS A 18 -42.37 18.68 -32.94
N VAL A 19 -41.47 17.74 -32.73
CA VAL A 19 -40.68 17.08 -33.75
C VAL A 19 -41.29 15.73 -34.09
N GLY A 20 -41.71 15.52 -35.33
CA GLY A 20 -42.17 14.24 -35.84
C GLY A 20 -41.15 13.64 -36.80
N ILE A 21 -40.76 12.41 -36.59
CA ILE A 21 -39.97 11.61 -37.54
C ILE A 21 -40.85 10.47 -38.02
N GLY A 22 -41.17 10.44 -39.32
CA GLY A 22 -42.09 9.47 -39.89
C GLY A 22 -43.56 9.74 -39.56
N THR A 23 -43.87 10.93 -39.05
CA THR A 23 -45.24 11.40 -38.83
C THR A 23 -45.37 12.89 -39.09
N THR A 24 -46.49 13.28 -39.70
CA THR A 24 -46.82 14.70 -39.95
C THR A 24 -47.68 15.32 -38.86
N ASN A 25 -48.08 14.54 -37.85
CA ASN A 25 -48.89 14.98 -36.73
C ASN A 25 -48.31 14.46 -35.40
N PRO A 26 -47.20 15.04 -34.96
CA PRO A 26 -46.57 14.62 -33.71
C PRO A 26 -47.43 14.97 -32.51
N LYS A 27 -47.73 13.97 -31.67
CA LYS A 27 -48.54 14.14 -30.46
C LYS A 27 -47.74 14.55 -29.25
N GLU A 28 -46.47 14.19 -29.26
CA GLU A 28 -45.54 14.51 -28.21
C GLU A 28 -44.44 15.42 -28.71
N PHE A 29 -43.58 15.90 -27.82
CA PHE A 29 -42.47 16.82 -28.12
C PHE A 29 -41.50 16.24 -29.17
N ILE A 30 -41.28 14.93 -29.11
CA ILE A 30 -40.66 14.14 -30.17
C ILE A 30 -41.54 12.92 -30.38
N ASP A 31 -42.08 12.76 -31.60
CA ASP A 31 -42.93 11.64 -32.00
C ASP A 31 -42.29 10.93 -33.16
N ILE A 32 -41.81 9.71 -32.95
CA ILE A 32 -41.14 8.91 -33.96
C ILE A 32 -42.04 7.73 -34.32
N ARG A 33 -42.47 7.71 -35.55
CA ARG A 33 -43.31 6.64 -36.10
C ARG A 33 -42.69 6.09 -37.35
N GLY A 34 -42.45 4.85 -37.40
CA GLY A 34 -41.90 4.19 -38.55
C GLY A 34 -41.61 2.73 -38.22
N GLN A 35 -41.11 1.94 -39.14
CA GLN A 35 -40.81 0.53 -38.95
C GLN A 35 -39.32 0.38 -38.62
N VAL A 36 -38.97 -0.35 -37.55
CA VAL A 36 -37.60 -0.73 -37.28
C VAL A 36 -37.27 -1.89 -38.18
N ASP A 37 -36.42 -1.63 -39.10
CA ASP A 37 -35.95 -2.61 -40.04
C ASP A 37 -34.71 -3.30 -39.48
N SER A 38 -34.50 -4.55 -39.79
CA SER A 38 -33.38 -5.35 -39.28
C SER A 38 -31.99 -4.83 -39.65
N ASP A 39 -31.93 -3.78 -40.49
CA ASP A 39 -30.72 -3.25 -41.07
C ASP A 39 -30.32 -1.88 -40.57
N ASN A 40 -30.69 -1.50 -39.34
CA ASN A 40 -30.35 -0.22 -38.72
C ASN A 40 -31.17 0.99 -39.12
N SER A 41 -32.31 0.86 -39.68
CA SER A 41 -33.22 1.97 -39.84
C SER A 41 -34.17 2.07 -38.66
N LEU A 42 -34.44 3.29 -38.22
CA LEU A 42 -35.48 3.58 -37.25
C LEU A 42 -36.81 3.22 -37.83
N GLY A 43 -37.28 2.09 -37.53
CA GLY A 43 -38.57 1.66 -38.00
C GLY A 43 -39.58 1.59 -36.88
N ALA A 44 -40.79 1.77 -37.21
CA ALA A 44 -41.92 1.99 -36.33
C ALA A 44 -42.35 0.85 -35.43
N GLY A 45 -41.61 -0.17 -35.38
CA GLY A 45 -42.09 -1.29 -34.58
C GLY A 45 -42.14 -1.03 -33.08
N GLY A 46 -41.68 0.13 -32.62
CA GLY A 46 -41.40 0.11 -31.26
C GLY A 46 -41.67 1.31 -30.39
N ILE A 47 -41.42 2.48 -30.85
CA ILE A 47 -41.63 3.67 -30.03
C ILE A 47 -42.63 4.55 -30.78
N SER A 48 -43.82 4.68 -30.22
CA SER A 48 -44.79 5.63 -30.73
C SER A 48 -44.57 7.03 -30.20
N THR A 49 -43.98 7.17 -29.03
CA THR A 49 -43.81 8.46 -28.36
C THR A 49 -42.68 8.37 -27.36
N VAL A 50 -41.75 9.34 -27.39
CA VAL A 50 -40.73 9.50 -26.39
C VAL A 50 -41.00 10.82 -25.67
N THR A 51 -41.40 10.76 -24.43
CA THR A 51 -41.72 11.95 -23.62
C THR A 51 -40.50 12.55 -22.95
N THR A 52 -39.50 11.75 -22.67
CA THR A 52 -38.21 12.18 -22.15
C THR A 52 -37.14 11.30 -22.75
N TYR A 53 -36.19 11.91 -23.41
CA TYR A 53 -35.15 11.18 -24.08
C TYR A 53 -33.78 11.81 -23.77
N GLN A 54 -32.86 11.03 -23.24
CA GLN A 54 -31.46 11.42 -23.07
C GLN A 54 -30.62 10.29 -23.63
N GLY A 55 -29.82 10.59 -24.66
CA GLY A 55 -28.92 9.63 -25.27
C GLY A 55 -29.30 9.20 -26.66
N PHE A 56 -28.67 8.13 -27.12
CA PHE A 56 -28.86 7.63 -28.47
C PHE A 56 -29.81 6.45 -28.51
N VAL A 57 -30.62 6.40 -29.57
CA VAL A 57 -31.48 5.26 -29.87
C VAL A 57 -30.73 4.30 -30.76
N ASP A 58 -30.47 3.12 -30.27
CA ASP A 58 -30.06 2.04 -31.12
C ASP A 58 -31.31 1.29 -31.60
N THR A 59 -31.49 1.30 -32.87
CA THR A 59 -32.63 0.69 -33.50
C THR A 59 -32.76 -0.83 -33.36
N LYS A 60 -31.63 -1.48 -33.02
CA LYS A 60 -31.62 -2.92 -32.77
C LYS A 60 -31.93 -3.28 -31.32
N GLN A 61 -31.80 -2.31 -30.43
CA GLN A 61 -31.87 -2.52 -28.97
C GLN A 61 -32.82 -1.57 -28.27
N VAL A 62 -33.79 -1.02 -28.98
CA VAL A 62 -34.83 -0.26 -28.35
C VAL A 62 -35.69 -1.20 -27.54
N LEU A 63 -35.44 -1.25 -26.30
CA LEU A 63 -36.22 -2.00 -25.34
C LEU A 63 -37.44 -1.19 -25.00
N ARG A 64 -38.59 -1.69 -25.47
CA ARG A 64 -39.83 -1.10 -25.13
C ARG A 64 -40.12 -1.24 -23.71
N GLN A 65 -40.62 -0.19 -23.17
CA GLN A 65 -41.10 -0.21 -21.88
C GLN A 65 -42.52 0.25 -21.76
N SER A 66 -43.25 -0.22 -20.78
CA SER A 66 -44.49 0.40 -20.38
C SER A 66 -44.25 1.75 -19.75
N THR A 67 -45.10 2.71 -19.98
CA THR A 67 -45.00 4.06 -19.44
C THR A 67 -44.88 4.13 -17.91
N SER A 68 -45.20 3.05 -17.22
CA SER A 68 -45.10 2.93 -15.75
C SER A 68 -43.74 2.47 -15.24
N LYS A 69 -42.82 2.09 -16.08
CA LYS A 69 -41.52 1.47 -15.68
C LYS A 69 -40.28 2.14 -16.20
N GLY A 70 -40.40 3.26 -16.93
CA GLY A 70 -39.26 3.97 -17.50
C GLY A 70 -38.79 3.42 -18.85
N THR A 71 -37.93 4.11 -19.54
CA THR A 71 -37.42 3.80 -20.86
C THR A 71 -35.98 3.32 -20.80
N VAL A 72 -35.71 2.18 -21.41
CA VAL A 72 -34.36 1.71 -21.63
C VAL A 72 -34.04 1.82 -23.10
N VAL A 73 -33.02 2.58 -23.43
CA VAL A 73 -32.55 2.76 -24.80
C VAL A 73 -31.08 2.38 -24.84
N ALA A 74 -30.76 1.40 -25.63
CA ALA A 74 -29.39 0.98 -25.85
C ALA A 74 -28.98 1.26 -27.30
N ASN A 75 -27.92 2.01 -27.48
CA ASN A 75 -27.34 2.26 -28.79
C ASN A 75 -26.13 1.36 -29.01
N THR A 76 -26.28 0.33 -29.82
CA THR A 76 -25.20 -0.61 -30.13
C THR A 76 -24.11 -0.03 -31.00
N LEU A 77 -24.36 1.06 -31.71
CA LEU A 77 -23.38 1.72 -32.56
C LEU A 77 -22.48 2.66 -31.74
N SER A 78 -23.07 3.40 -30.81
CA SER A 78 -22.31 4.28 -29.89
C SER A 78 -21.97 3.62 -28.55
N GLY A 79 -22.59 2.50 -28.25
CA GLY A 79 -22.42 1.81 -26.98
C GLY A 79 -23.09 2.49 -25.77
N GLU A 80 -23.99 3.43 -26.01
CA GLU A 80 -24.68 4.11 -24.92
C GLU A 80 -25.94 3.38 -24.51
N VAL A 81 -26.14 3.29 -23.20
CA VAL A 81 -27.36 2.77 -22.59
C VAL A 81 -27.94 3.83 -21.68
N CYS A 82 -29.16 4.26 -21.97
CA CYS A 82 -29.90 5.16 -21.10
C CYS A 82 -31.04 4.40 -20.42
N ILE A 83 -31.14 4.57 -19.12
CA ILE A 83 -32.23 4.04 -18.32
C ILE A 83 -32.92 5.23 -17.66
N ASP A 84 -34.19 5.43 -18.02
CA ASP A 84 -35.00 6.49 -17.43
C ASP A 84 -36.31 5.89 -16.89
N GLY A 85 -36.64 6.19 -15.64
CA GLY A 85 -37.90 5.78 -15.07
C GLY A 85 -37.93 5.63 -13.55
N PRO A 86 -39.12 5.69 -12.97
CA PRO A 86 -39.30 5.60 -11.54
C PRO A 86 -39.11 4.17 -11.02
N GLY A 87 -37.94 3.94 -10.37
CA GLY A 87 -37.81 2.88 -9.39
C GLY A 87 -37.93 1.43 -9.84
N GLY A 88 -37.46 1.08 -11.02
CA GLY A 88 -37.41 -0.31 -11.47
C GLY A 88 -36.00 -0.82 -11.71
N SER A 89 -35.68 -2.04 -11.31
CA SER A 89 -34.48 -2.73 -11.73
C SER A 89 -34.66 -3.25 -13.16
N TYR A 90 -33.82 -2.80 -14.07
CA TYR A 90 -33.80 -3.27 -15.46
C TYR A 90 -32.55 -4.11 -15.69
N GLU A 91 -32.75 -5.28 -16.27
CA GLU A 91 -31.66 -6.09 -16.75
C GLU A 91 -31.32 -5.65 -18.17
N VAL A 92 -30.14 -5.08 -18.36
CA VAL A 92 -29.64 -4.69 -19.68
C VAL A 92 -28.62 -5.73 -20.12
N ASN A 93 -29.04 -6.58 -21.06
CA ASN A 93 -28.13 -7.50 -21.71
C ASN A 93 -27.44 -6.80 -22.88
N VAL A 94 -26.19 -6.50 -22.71
CA VAL A 94 -25.37 -5.87 -23.75
C VAL A 94 -24.61 -6.94 -24.49
N SER A 95 -24.80 -7.03 -25.80
CA SER A 95 -24.03 -7.95 -26.63
C SER A 95 -22.56 -7.54 -26.70
N SER A 96 -21.68 -8.53 -26.64
CA SER A 96 -20.23 -8.36 -26.66
C SER A 96 -19.74 -7.55 -27.85
N GLY A 97 -18.93 -6.56 -27.64
CA GLY A 97 -18.14 -5.88 -28.65
C GLY A 97 -18.33 -4.37 -28.77
N THR A 98 -19.13 -3.75 -27.96
CA THR A 98 -19.43 -2.32 -28.03
C THR A 98 -18.69 -1.54 -26.94
N THR A 99 -18.04 -0.44 -27.32
CA THR A 99 -17.38 0.47 -26.40
C THR A 99 -18.39 1.51 -25.91
N TYR A 100 -18.60 1.60 -24.62
CA TYR A 100 -19.48 2.58 -24.02
C TYR A 100 -18.70 3.83 -23.64
N THR A 101 -19.12 4.97 -24.13
CA THR A 101 -18.36 6.21 -23.97
C THR A 101 -18.92 7.21 -23.02
N SER A 102 -20.12 7.04 -22.48
CA SER A 102 -20.58 7.97 -21.42
C SER A 102 -21.95 7.66 -20.86
N GLY A 103 -22.35 8.32 -19.83
CA GLY A 103 -23.71 8.61 -19.53
C GLY A 103 -24.20 8.34 -18.14
N PHE A 104 -23.46 7.63 -17.30
CA PHE A 104 -23.88 7.43 -15.91
C PHE A 104 -23.07 8.28 -14.96
N ASN A 105 -23.73 9.19 -14.25
CA ASN A 105 -23.14 9.83 -13.08
C ASN A 105 -23.09 8.86 -11.89
N GLU A 106 -24.01 7.90 -11.86
CA GLU A 106 -24.08 6.87 -10.84
C GLU A 106 -24.76 5.61 -11.42
N LEU A 107 -24.19 4.44 -11.14
CA LEU A 107 -24.79 3.16 -11.45
C LEU A 107 -25.05 2.41 -10.14
N THR A 108 -26.31 2.29 -9.76
CA THR A 108 -26.72 1.52 -8.57
C THR A 108 -27.33 0.19 -9.02
N SER A 109 -26.74 -0.92 -8.58
CA SER A 109 -27.25 -2.27 -8.81
C SER A 109 -27.59 -2.92 -7.47
N THR A 110 -28.85 -3.36 -7.32
CA THR A 110 -29.32 -3.99 -6.09
C THR A 110 -28.98 -5.47 -5.97
N ASN A 111 -28.65 -6.13 -7.06
CA ASN A 111 -28.45 -7.58 -7.08
C ASN A 111 -27.07 -8.00 -7.56
N LYS A 112 -26.66 -7.62 -8.77
CA LYS A 112 -25.41 -8.05 -9.34
C LYS A 112 -24.95 -7.12 -10.45
N PHE A 113 -23.68 -6.70 -10.39
CA PHE A 113 -23.00 -6.06 -11.48
C PHE A 113 -21.82 -6.95 -11.91
N THR A 114 -21.80 -7.35 -13.17
CA THR A 114 -20.71 -8.21 -13.69
C THR A 114 -19.86 -7.40 -14.65
N LEU A 115 -18.58 -7.27 -14.35
CA LEU A 115 -17.62 -6.62 -15.23
C LEU A 115 -17.22 -7.56 -16.38
N PRO A 116 -16.88 -7.02 -17.56
CA PRO A 116 -16.36 -7.83 -18.65
C PRO A 116 -15.06 -8.52 -18.23
N LYS A 117 -14.94 -9.78 -18.63
CA LYS A 117 -13.68 -10.52 -18.51
C LYS A 117 -12.69 -10.03 -19.57
N ILE A 118 -11.44 -10.48 -19.45
CA ILE A 118 -10.36 -10.10 -20.36
C ILE A 118 -10.82 -10.14 -21.82
N GLY A 119 -10.75 -9.00 -22.48
CA GLY A 119 -11.03 -8.86 -23.90
C GLY A 119 -9.86 -8.18 -24.63
N ASN A 120 -9.72 -8.46 -25.93
CA ASN A 120 -8.64 -7.94 -26.79
C ASN A 120 -8.89 -6.50 -27.31
N SER A 121 -9.89 -5.80 -26.82
CA SER A 121 -10.16 -4.41 -27.22
C SER A 121 -9.13 -3.47 -26.57
N ARG A 122 -8.73 -2.42 -27.29
CA ARG A 122 -7.88 -1.37 -26.71
C ARG A 122 -8.67 -0.66 -25.61
N PRO A 123 -8.24 -0.78 -24.36
CA PRO A 123 -8.93 -0.12 -23.26
C PRO A 123 -8.65 1.38 -23.28
N THR A 124 -9.64 2.16 -22.92
CA THR A 124 -9.48 3.58 -22.63
C THR A 124 -9.12 3.78 -21.16
N GLU A 125 -8.56 4.94 -20.84
CA GLU A 125 -8.33 5.33 -19.46
C GLU A 125 -9.63 5.25 -18.63
N GLY A 126 -9.54 4.71 -17.42
CA GLY A 126 -10.69 4.49 -16.54
C GLY A 126 -11.49 3.20 -16.80
N THR A 127 -11.16 2.42 -17.83
CA THR A 127 -11.82 1.13 -18.07
C THR A 127 -11.57 0.17 -16.90
N LEU A 128 -12.63 -0.49 -16.45
CA LEU A 128 -12.58 -1.54 -15.42
C LEU A 128 -12.81 -2.91 -16.02
N ARG A 129 -12.08 -3.92 -15.54
CA ARG A 129 -12.31 -5.33 -15.86
C ARG A 129 -12.04 -6.22 -14.68
N PHE A 130 -12.59 -7.43 -14.69
CA PHE A 130 -12.16 -8.49 -13.80
C PHE A 130 -11.16 -9.40 -14.54
N ASN A 131 -9.94 -9.51 -14.00
CA ASN A 131 -8.91 -10.39 -14.52
C ASN A 131 -9.00 -11.73 -13.79
N ASP A 132 -9.51 -12.75 -14.49
CA ASP A 132 -9.71 -14.09 -13.93
C ASP A 132 -8.41 -14.91 -13.78
N GLN A 133 -7.33 -14.51 -14.45
CA GLN A 133 -6.02 -15.14 -14.30
C GLN A 133 -5.37 -14.81 -12.95
N ILE A 134 -5.57 -13.58 -12.48
CA ILE A 134 -5.03 -13.12 -11.19
C ILE A 134 -6.11 -12.96 -10.12
N GLY A 135 -7.39 -13.19 -10.46
CA GLY A 135 -8.52 -13.08 -9.54
C GLY A 135 -8.78 -11.66 -9.03
N ALA A 136 -8.42 -10.62 -9.77
CA ALA A 136 -8.48 -9.25 -9.33
C ALA A 136 -9.29 -8.34 -10.26
N LEU A 137 -9.89 -7.30 -9.67
CA LEU A 137 -10.41 -6.16 -10.41
C LEU A 137 -9.25 -5.32 -10.90
N GLU A 138 -9.27 -4.91 -12.16
CA GLU A 138 -8.26 -4.03 -12.75
C GLU A 138 -8.88 -2.79 -13.36
N PHE A 139 -8.15 -1.68 -13.30
CA PHE A 139 -8.47 -0.46 -14.04
C PHE A 139 -7.34 -0.12 -15.01
N HIS A 140 -7.68 0.49 -16.14
CA HIS A 140 -6.72 0.94 -17.14
C HIS A 140 -6.36 2.41 -16.92
N THR A 141 -5.05 2.70 -16.82
CA THR A 141 -4.53 4.05 -16.58
C THR A 141 -4.36 4.89 -17.85
N GLY A 142 -4.79 4.38 -19.01
CA GLY A 142 -4.44 4.94 -20.31
C GLY A 142 -3.18 4.30 -20.91
N LEU A 143 -2.29 3.79 -20.07
CA LEU A 143 -1.02 3.17 -20.48
C LEU A 143 -0.97 1.66 -20.17
N GLU A 144 -1.48 1.27 -19.02
CA GLU A 144 -1.40 -0.12 -18.54
C GLU A 144 -2.60 -0.48 -17.65
N TRP A 145 -2.83 -1.78 -17.49
CA TRP A 145 -3.78 -2.31 -16.53
C TRP A 145 -3.15 -2.37 -15.14
N ARG A 146 -3.85 -1.83 -14.14
CA ARG A 146 -3.45 -1.91 -12.73
C ARG A 146 -4.52 -2.62 -11.93
N ALA A 147 -4.09 -3.60 -11.13
CA ALA A 147 -4.99 -4.26 -10.21
C ALA A 147 -5.50 -3.28 -9.16
N VAL A 148 -6.81 -3.27 -8.97
CA VAL A 148 -7.41 -2.64 -7.80
C VAL A 148 -7.23 -3.63 -6.64
N ASN A 149 -6.27 -3.35 -5.80
CA ASN A 149 -6.11 -4.13 -4.59
C ASN A 149 -7.31 -3.89 -3.69
N SER A 150 -8.23 -4.82 -3.67
CA SER A 150 -9.26 -4.82 -2.65
C SER A 150 -8.65 -5.36 -1.36
N TYR A 151 -8.64 -4.54 -0.38
CA TYR A 151 -8.24 -4.91 0.95
C TYR A 151 -9.48 -5.22 1.77
N VAL A 152 -9.66 -6.47 2.11
CA VAL A 152 -10.60 -6.80 3.19
C VAL A 152 -9.85 -6.57 4.49
N ASP A 153 -10.13 -5.44 5.14
CA ASP A 153 -9.73 -5.29 6.53
C ASP A 153 -10.48 -6.35 7.33
N SER A 154 -9.80 -7.46 7.58
CA SER A 154 -10.32 -8.55 8.41
C SER A 154 -10.40 -8.17 9.90
N GLY A 155 -10.25 -6.89 10.23
CA GLY A 155 -10.26 -6.39 11.61
C GLY A 155 -8.99 -6.73 12.40
N ASN A 156 -8.07 -7.47 11.82
CA ASN A 156 -6.82 -7.89 12.46
C ASN A 156 -5.57 -7.17 11.92
N ARG A 157 -5.73 -6.19 11.05
CA ARG A 157 -4.60 -5.38 10.57
C ARG A 157 -4.30 -4.21 11.50
N GLY A 158 -3.10 -3.65 11.34
CA GLY A 158 -2.59 -2.65 12.26
C GLY A 158 -1.88 -3.29 13.44
N ARG A 159 -1.33 -4.48 13.25
CA ARG A 159 -0.49 -5.12 14.24
C ARG A 159 0.97 -4.72 14.04
N ALA A 160 1.62 -4.25 15.10
CA ALA A 160 3.06 -4.14 15.17
C ALA A 160 3.62 -5.28 16.01
N VAL A 161 4.73 -5.84 15.56
CA VAL A 161 5.42 -6.95 16.21
C VAL A 161 6.86 -6.53 16.50
N PHE A 162 7.33 -6.85 17.68
CA PHE A 162 8.69 -6.57 18.17
C PHE A 162 9.37 -7.87 18.58
N ALA A 163 10.46 -8.23 17.90
CA ALA A 163 11.04 -9.57 18.01
C ALA A 163 12.50 -9.54 18.44
N GLY A 164 12.87 -10.37 19.40
CA GLY A 164 14.23 -10.49 19.91
C GLY A 164 14.71 -9.24 20.61
N GLY A 165 15.93 -8.82 20.33
CA GLY A 165 16.59 -7.69 20.99
C GLY A 165 17.32 -8.08 22.28
N GLY A 166 18.12 -7.16 22.80
CA GLY A 166 18.85 -7.39 24.05
C GLY A 166 17.98 -7.20 25.28
N SER A 167 17.83 -8.21 26.11
CA SER A 167 17.04 -8.15 27.33
C SER A 167 17.81 -8.70 28.53
N PRO A 168 17.83 -7.98 29.66
CA PRO A 168 18.45 -8.49 30.89
C PRO A 168 17.67 -9.65 31.50
N LEU A 169 16.41 -9.84 31.12
CA LEU A 169 15.53 -10.84 31.71
C LEU A 169 15.57 -12.20 30.99
N GLU A 170 16.14 -12.23 29.77
CA GLU A 170 16.11 -13.43 28.92
C GLU A 170 17.48 -14.06 28.68
N SER A 171 18.57 -13.39 29.08
CA SER A 171 19.92 -13.88 28.78
C SER A 171 20.18 -15.24 29.45
N PRO A 172 20.55 -16.29 28.69
CA PRO A 172 20.87 -17.58 29.27
C PRO A 172 22.22 -17.52 29.99
N GLY A 173 22.20 -17.48 31.31
CA GLY A 173 23.42 -17.54 32.16
C GLY A 173 24.25 -16.27 32.15
N ALA A 174 25.47 -16.34 32.67
CA ALA A 174 26.39 -15.24 32.80
C ALA A 174 27.09 -14.81 31.49
N VAL A 175 26.38 -14.77 30.39
CA VAL A 175 26.94 -14.30 29.12
C VAL A 175 26.93 -12.78 29.12
N PRO A 176 28.03 -12.11 28.75
CA PRO A 176 28.12 -10.65 28.79
C PRO A 176 27.17 -9.93 27.81
N TYR A 177 26.47 -10.67 26.97
CA TYR A 177 25.60 -10.14 25.93
C TYR A 177 24.15 -10.57 26.15
N MET A 178 23.32 -9.61 26.56
CA MET A 178 21.89 -9.79 26.76
C MET A 178 21.22 -10.00 25.40
N SER A 179 20.83 -11.23 25.09
CA SER A 179 20.07 -11.56 23.86
C SER A 179 18.70 -12.07 24.25
N GLY A 180 17.66 -11.74 23.48
CA GLY A 180 16.29 -12.17 23.71
C GLY A 180 15.72 -12.95 22.55
N LYS A 181 14.69 -13.75 22.81
CA LYS A 181 13.97 -14.52 21.79
C LYS A 181 12.46 -14.22 21.79
N ILE A 182 11.93 -13.55 22.81
CA ILE A 182 10.51 -13.25 22.94
C ILE A 182 10.08 -12.35 21.77
N ILE A 183 8.90 -12.60 21.27
CA ILE A 183 8.19 -11.79 20.28
C ILE A 183 6.97 -11.20 20.97
N ASP A 184 6.89 -9.88 20.98
CA ASP A 184 5.74 -9.11 21.47
C ASP A 184 4.94 -8.53 20.32
N TYR A 185 3.65 -8.24 20.55
CA TYR A 185 2.83 -7.52 19.58
C TYR A 185 1.86 -6.54 20.24
N ILE A 186 1.44 -5.55 19.46
CA ILE A 186 0.40 -4.58 19.81
C ILE A 186 -0.58 -4.41 18.64
N GLN A 187 -1.76 -3.88 18.95
CA GLN A 187 -2.67 -3.32 17.95
C GLN A 187 -2.42 -1.82 17.85
N ILE A 188 -1.93 -1.32 16.70
CA ILE A 188 -1.51 0.08 16.53
C ILE A 188 -2.67 1.06 16.76
N ALA A 189 -3.89 0.67 16.45
CA ALA A 189 -5.07 1.53 16.61
C ALA A 189 -5.48 1.74 18.08
N SER A 190 -5.14 0.81 18.97
CA SER A 190 -5.58 0.79 20.37
C SER A 190 -4.41 0.96 21.32
N ILE A 191 -4.42 2.02 22.14
CA ILE A 191 -3.42 2.24 23.19
C ILE A 191 -3.50 1.11 24.21
N GLY A 192 -2.36 0.62 24.65
CA GLY A 192 -2.24 -0.43 25.67
C GLY A 192 -0.94 -1.20 25.59
N ASN A 193 -0.72 -2.06 26.56
CA ASN A 193 0.50 -2.84 26.67
C ASN A 193 0.57 -3.94 25.61
N ALA A 194 1.78 -4.32 25.23
CA ALA A 194 2.05 -5.44 24.36
C ALA A 194 1.64 -6.77 24.99
N GLN A 195 1.36 -7.71 24.14
CA GLN A 195 1.06 -9.09 24.49
C GLN A 195 2.12 -10.01 23.87
N GLY A 196 2.35 -11.15 24.53
CA GLY A 196 3.25 -12.17 23.98
C GLY A 196 2.71 -12.75 22.68
N PHE A 197 3.55 -12.80 21.66
CA PHE A 197 3.24 -13.39 20.37
C PHE A 197 3.76 -14.82 20.26
N GLY A 198 4.99 -15.07 20.68
CA GLY A 198 5.73 -16.33 20.60
C GLY A 198 7.23 -16.11 20.80
N ASP A 199 8.03 -17.04 20.33
CA ASP A 199 9.49 -17.02 20.44
C ASP A 199 10.17 -17.12 19.06
N LEU A 200 11.34 -16.48 18.92
CA LEU A 200 12.30 -16.72 17.83
C LEU A 200 12.93 -18.12 17.99
N THR A 201 13.54 -18.64 16.91
CA THR A 201 14.23 -19.94 16.93
C THR A 201 15.51 -19.91 17.79
N GLN A 202 16.12 -18.73 17.96
CA GLN A 202 17.32 -18.56 18.79
C GLN A 202 17.34 -17.19 19.49
N PHE A 203 18.18 -17.04 20.53
CA PHE A 203 18.39 -15.76 21.20
C PHE A 203 19.17 -14.81 20.31
N SER A 204 18.69 -13.57 20.15
CA SER A 204 19.21 -12.61 19.17
C SER A 204 19.16 -11.18 19.69
N ARG A 205 20.05 -10.36 19.18
CA ARG A 205 20.08 -8.90 19.35
C ARG A 205 20.55 -8.23 18.06
N HIS A 206 20.40 -6.91 17.96
CA HIS A 206 20.64 -6.18 16.72
C HIS A 206 19.84 -6.79 15.55
N THR A 207 18.61 -7.10 15.86
CA THR A 207 17.70 -7.78 14.94
C THR A 207 17.07 -6.78 13.96
N THR A 208 16.78 -7.24 12.74
CA THR A 208 16.13 -6.41 11.72
C THR A 208 14.86 -7.10 11.23
N GLY A 209 13.78 -6.35 11.19
CA GLY A 209 12.47 -6.84 10.74
C GLY A 209 12.10 -6.37 9.34
N LEU A 210 11.50 -7.27 8.58
CA LEU A 210 10.89 -7.02 7.27
C LEU A 210 9.50 -7.62 7.27
N SER A 211 8.57 -7.04 6.55
CA SER A 211 7.23 -7.62 6.49
C SER A 211 6.46 -7.26 5.22
N ASN A 212 5.50 -8.10 4.91
CA ASN A 212 4.36 -7.73 4.10
C ASN A 212 3.07 -7.86 4.93
N HIS A 213 1.91 -7.81 4.30
CA HIS A 213 0.62 -7.88 4.99
C HIS A 213 0.36 -9.17 5.77
N ILE A 214 1.10 -10.24 5.48
CA ILE A 214 0.85 -11.58 6.02
C ILE A 214 2.03 -12.05 6.83
N ARG A 215 3.23 -11.91 6.28
CA ARG A 215 4.45 -12.52 6.78
C ARG A 215 5.43 -11.48 7.30
N GLY A 216 5.96 -11.73 8.48
CA GLY A 216 7.15 -11.06 8.98
C GLY A 216 8.37 -11.94 8.80
N VAL A 217 9.50 -11.36 8.44
CA VAL A 217 10.82 -12.00 8.38
C VAL A 217 11.76 -11.25 9.29
N ILE A 218 12.45 -11.95 10.16
CA ILE A 218 13.34 -11.42 11.17
C ILE A 218 14.76 -11.92 10.92
N TYR A 219 15.68 -11.00 10.72
CA TYR A 219 17.11 -11.25 10.70
C TYR A 219 17.65 -11.21 12.12
N HIS A 220 18.38 -12.26 12.51
CA HIS A 220 18.85 -12.43 13.88
C HIS A 220 19.99 -11.48 14.29
N GLY A 221 20.74 -10.95 13.34
CA GLY A 221 21.85 -10.05 13.62
C GLY A 221 22.95 -10.71 14.42
N SER A 222 22.94 -10.57 15.74
CA SER A 222 23.90 -11.22 16.64
C SER A 222 23.19 -12.26 17.51
N ALA A 223 23.36 -13.52 17.19
CA ALA A 223 22.75 -14.63 17.91
C ALA A 223 23.70 -15.29 18.93
N THR A 224 23.15 -15.86 20.00
CA THR A 224 23.97 -16.50 21.07
C THR A 224 23.18 -17.62 21.77
N PRO A 225 23.68 -18.88 21.78
CA PRO A 225 24.61 -19.45 20.80
C PRO A 225 23.88 -19.67 19.49
N GLY A 226 24.52 -19.44 18.38
CA GLY A 226 23.89 -19.65 17.07
C GLY A 226 24.60 -18.95 15.92
N ASN A 227 24.02 -19.07 14.75
CA ASN A 227 24.49 -18.41 13.55
C ASN A 227 23.86 -17.00 13.41
N ASN A 228 24.66 -16.02 13.13
CA ASN A 228 24.20 -14.63 12.99
C ASN A 228 23.44 -14.37 11.68
N ASN A 229 23.58 -15.21 10.67
CA ASN A 229 22.98 -15.02 9.36
C ASN A 229 21.61 -15.66 9.16
N VAL A 230 20.98 -16.16 10.22
CA VAL A 230 19.66 -16.83 10.15
C VAL A 230 18.52 -15.82 9.97
N LEU A 231 17.56 -16.21 9.14
CA LEU A 231 16.28 -15.55 8.97
C LEU A 231 15.17 -16.44 9.53
N ASP A 232 14.36 -15.87 10.41
CA ASP A 232 13.13 -16.45 10.89
C ASP A 232 11.92 -15.82 10.20
N LYS A 233 10.79 -16.54 10.18
CA LYS A 233 9.51 -16.03 9.71
C LYS A 233 8.40 -16.26 10.72
N ILE A 234 7.42 -15.36 10.67
CA ILE A 234 6.16 -15.45 11.40
C ILE A 234 4.99 -15.13 10.46
N THR A 235 3.80 -15.59 10.82
CA THR A 235 2.54 -15.09 10.23
C THR A 235 1.97 -14.03 11.15
N ILE A 236 1.94 -12.76 10.73
CA ILE A 236 1.63 -11.64 11.62
C ILE A 236 0.22 -11.74 12.23
N ALA A 237 -0.74 -12.25 11.47
CA ALA A 237 -2.14 -12.36 11.92
C ALA A 237 -2.36 -13.42 13.01
N SER A 238 -1.49 -14.44 13.11
CA SER A 238 -1.62 -15.54 14.06
C SER A 238 -0.42 -15.63 14.99
N GLN A 239 -0.68 -15.65 16.30
CA GLN A 239 0.34 -15.88 17.30
C GLN A 239 0.97 -17.26 17.16
N GLY A 240 2.22 -17.36 17.54
CA GLY A 240 2.98 -18.59 17.52
C GLY A 240 4.48 -18.33 17.40
N ASN A 241 5.26 -19.37 17.60
CA ASN A 241 6.71 -19.30 17.47
C ASN A 241 7.13 -19.08 16.02
N ALA A 242 8.24 -18.41 15.83
CA ALA A 242 8.89 -18.27 14.55
C ALA A 242 9.41 -19.62 14.05
N SER A 243 9.55 -19.72 12.75
CA SER A 243 10.17 -20.86 12.08
C SER A 243 11.21 -20.37 11.08
N SER A 244 12.18 -21.23 10.72
CA SER A 244 13.24 -20.86 9.79
C SER A 244 12.69 -20.42 8.44
N PHE A 245 13.22 -19.33 7.91
CA PHE A 245 12.97 -18.82 6.56
C PHE A 245 14.10 -19.13 5.59
N GLY A 246 15.34 -18.92 6.02
CA GLY A 246 16.54 -19.08 5.22
C GLY A 246 17.74 -18.40 5.87
N LEU A 247 18.72 -18.03 5.06
CA LEU A 247 19.96 -17.38 5.50
C LEU A 247 20.19 -16.10 4.70
N ILE A 248 20.81 -15.10 5.32
CA ILE A 248 21.45 -14.01 4.58
C ILE A 248 22.78 -14.54 4.02
N ASP A 249 23.07 -14.27 2.74
CA ASP A 249 24.34 -14.59 2.12
C ASP A 249 25.46 -13.68 2.68
N GLY A 250 26.66 -14.21 2.76
CA GLY A 250 27.81 -13.49 3.26
C GLY A 250 28.24 -13.85 4.69
N THR A 251 29.19 -13.06 5.21
CA THR A 251 29.77 -13.24 6.53
C THR A 251 28.84 -12.73 7.65
N ASP A 252 29.05 -13.23 8.85
CA ASP A 252 28.35 -12.84 10.08
C ASP A 252 28.34 -11.32 10.30
N THR A 253 27.29 -10.66 9.86
CA THR A 253 27.10 -9.21 10.01
C THR A 253 25.93 -8.94 10.93
N TYR A 254 25.87 -7.76 11.53
CA TYR A 254 24.73 -7.28 12.33
C TYR A 254 24.49 -5.80 12.08
N GLY A 255 23.36 -5.27 12.52
CA GLY A 255 23.05 -3.84 12.35
C GLY A 255 22.76 -3.48 10.90
N LYS A 256 22.14 -4.39 10.12
CA LYS A 256 21.60 -4.11 8.79
C LYS A 256 20.36 -3.25 8.90
N ALA A 257 20.16 -2.33 7.97
CA ALA A 257 18.90 -1.61 7.81
C ALA A 257 17.92 -2.46 7.00
N GLY A 258 16.61 -2.37 7.31
CA GLY A 258 15.58 -3.18 6.67
C GLY A 258 14.52 -2.33 5.98
N ALA A 259 14.17 -2.64 4.73
CA ALA A 259 13.07 -2.04 3.99
C ALA A 259 12.31 -3.11 3.21
N SER A 260 11.01 -2.92 2.97
CA SER A 260 10.24 -3.94 2.26
C SER A 260 9.10 -3.37 1.42
N SER A 261 8.76 -4.10 0.36
CA SER A 261 7.53 -3.98 -0.37
C SER A 261 6.58 -5.12 -0.02
N SER A 262 5.45 -5.23 -0.70
CA SER A 262 4.52 -6.36 -0.52
C SER A 262 5.11 -7.72 -0.91
N THR A 263 6.18 -7.74 -1.71
CA THR A 263 6.79 -8.98 -2.23
C THR A 263 8.24 -9.16 -1.85
N ARG A 264 9.02 -8.05 -1.77
CA ARG A 264 10.47 -8.09 -1.61
C ARG A 264 10.91 -7.44 -0.29
N GLY A 265 11.78 -8.08 0.43
CA GLY A 265 12.47 -7.54 1.61
C GLY A 265 13.93 -7.23 1.27
N ILE A 266 14.44 -6.13 1.79
CA ILE A 266 15.79 -5.61 1.58
C ILE A 266 16.52 -5.54 2.91
N PHE A 267 17.77 -5.96 2.92
CA PHE A 267 18.74 -5.77 4.00
C PHE A 267 19.92 -4.97 3.47
N ALA A 268 20.27 -3.86 4.07
CA ALA A 268 21.31 -2.96 3.58
C ALA A 268 22.36 -2.65 4.63
N GLY A 269 23.62 -2.66 4.22
CA GLY A 269 24.78 -2.40 5.08
C GLY A 269 24.98 -3.49 6.12
N GLY A 270 25.63 -3.15 7.21
CA GLY A 270 25.94 -4.05 8.32
C GLY A 270 27.33 -3.83 8.91
N SER A 271 27.61 -4.44 10.07
CA SER A 271 28.92 -4.38 10.73
C SER A 271 29.95 -5.24 9.97
N PRO A 272 31.21 -4.81 9.81
CA PRO A 272 31.85 -3.66 10.46
C PRO A 272 31.63 -2.29 9.78
N GLY A 273 30.83 -2.20 8.78
CA GLY A 273 30.54 -1.08 7.89
C GLY A 273 30.75 -1.55 6.46
N ILE A 274 29.74 -2.22 5.91
CA ILE A 274 29.71 -2.74 4.54
C ILE A 274 28.66 -1.97 3.73
N ASP A 275 28.75 -2.07 2.43
CA ASP A 275 27.87 -1.42 1.47
C ASP A 275 26.89 -2.40 0.82
N ASP A 276 27.01 -3.69 1.05
CA ASP A 276 26.15 -4.71 0.46
C ASP A 276 24.66 -4.45 0.69
N ILE A 277 23.88 -4.62 -0.34
CA ILE A 277 22.42 -4.68 -0.28
C ILE A 277 21.98 -6.09 -0.70
N ASP A 278 21.31 -6.78 0.19
CA ASP A 278 20.71 -8.08 -0.04
C ASP A 278 19.20 -7.99 -0.17
N TYR A 279 18.59 -8.94 -0.88
CA TYR A 279 17.12 -9.05 -0.93
C TYR A 279 16.63 -10.49 -0.76
N ILE A 280 15.38 -10.59 -0.29
CA ILE A 280 14.60 -11.82 -0.22
C ILE A 280 13.24 -11.63 -0.91
N GLU A 281 12.65 -12.71 -1.39
CA GLU A 281 11.24 -12.74 -1.78
C GLU A 281 10.42 -13.15 -0.55
N ILE A 282 9.69 -12.21 0.08
CA ILE A 282 9.04 -12.42 1.40
C ILE A 282 8.07 -13.61 1.39
N ASN A 283 7.41 -13.86 0.27
CA ASN A 283 6.41 -14.92 0.14
C ASN A 283 7.00 -16.33 -0.09
N GLN A 284 8.30 -16.41 -0.35
CA GLN A 284 8.98 -17.68 -0.66
C GLN A 284 10.18 -17.86 0.26
N ASP A 285 10.20 -18.97 1.00
CA ASP A 285 11.33 -19.32 1.85
C ASP A 285 12.61 -19.52 1.02
N GLY A 286 13.72 -19.07 1.54
CA GLY A 286 15.01 -19.22 0.87
C GLY A 286 16.04 -18.21 1.35
N ASN A 287 17.26 -18.34 0.84
CA ASN A 287 18.34 -17.44 1.18
C ASN A 287 18.21 -16.10 0.47
N SER A 288 18.87 -15.09 1.03
CA SER A 288 19.01 -13.80 0.36
C SER A 288 19.82 -13.92 -0.94
N LYS A 289 19.69 -12.90 -1.75
CA LYS A 289 20.41 -12.74 -3.01
C LYS A 289 20.96 -11.34 -3.07
N ASP A 290 22.08 -11.19 -3.73
CA ASP A 290 22.65 -9.88 -4.02
C ASP A 290 21.67 -8.98 -4.78
N PHE A 291 21.55 -7.74 -4.31
CA PHE A 291 20.75 -6.69 -4.92
C PHE A 291 21.61 -5.60 -5.58
N GLY A 292 22.70 -5.23 -4.96
CA GLY A 292 23.63 -4.14 -5.32
C GLY A 292 24.27 -3.54 -4.08
N ASP A 293 24.75 -2.30 -4.18
CA ASP A 293 25.54 -1.66 -3.12
C ASP A 293 24.98 -0.30 -2.72
N LEU A 294 25.18 0.08 -1.45
CA LEU A 294 25.05 1.46 -0.98
C LEU A 294 26.21 2.30 -1.55
N SER A 295 25.99 3.60 -1.72
CA SER A 295 27.07 4.50 -2.12
C SER A 295 28.08 4.73 -1.00
N THR A 296 27.67 4.56 0.24
CA THR A 296 28.49 4.68 1.45
C THR A 296 28.30 3.48 2.34
N ALA A 297 29.36 2.72 2.58
CA ALA A 297 29.36 1.61 3.53
C ALA A 297 28.95 2.06 4.93
N ARG A 298 28.04 1.35 5.58
CA ARG A 298 27.50 1.74 6.89
C ARG A 298 26.92 0.58 7.69
N THR A 299 26.89 0.76 9.00
CA THR A 299 26.16 -0.12 9.92
C THR A 299 25.21 0.69 10.80
N ALA A 300 24.19 0.04 11.37
CA ALA A 300 23.24 0.63 12.30
C ALA A 300 22.51 1.87 11.73
N ALA A 301 22.27 1.87 10.43
CA ALA A 301 21.46 2.89 9.77
C ALA A 301 19.98 2.72 10.05
N GLN A 302 19.25 3.81 9.91
CA GLN A 302 17.79 3.84 9.96
C GLN A 302 17.23 3.66 8.56
N SER A 303 16.00 3.16 8.45
CA SER A 303 15.38 2.96 7.15
C SER A 303 13.88 3.18 7.16
N CYS A 304 13.36 3.58 6.04
CA CYS A 304 11.92 3.60 5.75
C CYS A 304 11.65 3.31 4.28
N CYS A 305 10.40 3.09 3.89
CA CYS A 305 10.04 2.81 2.51
C CYS A 305 8.55 3.11 2.22
N ASP A 306 8.24 3.45 0.97
CA ASP A 306 6.87 3.62 0.48
C ASP A 306 6.37 2.43 -0.36
N GLY A 307 7.09 1.30 -0.32
CA GLY A 307 6.81 0.10 -1.12
C GLY A 307 7.46 0.08 -2.49
N ARG A 308 7.96 1.21 -2.96
CA ARG A 308 8.71 1.33 -4.22
C ARG A 308 10.14 1.76 -3.97
N ARG A 309 10.32 2.72 -3.08
CA ARG A 309 11.61 3.31 -2.74
C ARG A 309 11.98 2.95 -1.32
N ALA A 310 13.16 2.36 -1.15
CA ALA A 310 13.84 2.28 0.12
C ALA A 310 14.64 3.55 0.35
N VAL A 311 14.64 4.02 1.59
CA VAL A 311 15.42 5.17 2.05
C VAL A 311 16.25 4.72 3.24
N ILE A 312 17.56 4.85 3.15
CA ILE A 312 18.52 4.49 4.19
C ILE A 312 19.18 5.78 4.69
N ALA A 313 19.10 6.02 5.98
CA ALA A 313 19.52 7.29 6.58
C ALA A 313 20.52 7.09 7.71
N GLY A 314 21.57 7.92 7.73
CA GLY A 314 22.60 7.89 8.77
C GLY A 314 23.37 6.57 8.82
N GLY A 315 23.58 6.07 10.03
CA GLY A 315 24.46 4.94 10.30
C GLY A 315 25.84 5.39 10.76
N ARG A 316 26.82 4.49 10.68
CA ARG A 316 28.21 4.80 11.02
C ARG A 316 29.22 4.00 10.20
N ASN A 317 30.39 4.63 9.90
CA ASN A 317 31.56 3.96 9.33
C ASN A 317 32.79 4.90 9.28
N PRO A 318 33.75 4.82 10.18
CA PRO A 318 33.66 4.38 11.57
C PRO A 318 32.88 5.38 12.45
N GLY A 319 32.77 6.64 12.01
CA GLY A 319 32.02 7.71 12.68
C GLY A 319 30.54 7.70 12.28
N GLY A 320 29.71 8.51 12.96
CA GLY A 320 28.32 8.72 12.58
C GLY A 320 28.18 9.36 11.20
N LEU A 321 27.12 9.04 10.49
CA LEU A 321 26.77 9.57 9.18
C LEU A 321 25.47 10.37 9.26
N SER A 322 25.30 11.36 8.37
CA SER A 322 24.04 12.13 8.22
C SER A 322 23.41 11.91 6.85
N ASP A 323 24.15 11.40 5.88
CA ASP A 323 23.68 11.24 4.52
C ASP A 323 22.53 10.25 4.41
N ILE A 324 21.63 10.56 3.48
CA ILE A 324 20.46 9.75 3.14
C ILE A 324 20.65 9.23 1.72
N GLU A 325 20.45 7.93 1.55
CA GLU A 325 20.49 7.26 0.26
C GLU A 325 19.14 6.66 -0.08
N SER A 326 18.86 6.45 -1.35
CA SER A 326 17.64 5.78 -1.77
C SER A 326 17.85 4.90 -3.01
N PHE A 327 17.00 3.88 -3.15
CA PHE A 327 16.96 3.02 -4.33
C PHE A 327 15.55 2.46 -4.54
N ASN A 328 15.29 1.97 -5.75
CA ASN A 328 14.01 1.35 -6.08
C ASN A 328 14.03 -0.14 -5.67
N ILE A 329 13.08 -0.57 -4.83
CA ILE A 329 13.00 -1.96 -4.33
C ILE A 329 12.71 -2.97 -5.45
N ALA A 330 11.99 -2.57 -6.49
CA ALA A 330 11.58 -3.49 -7.56
C ALA A 330 12.72 -3.86 -8.53
N SER A 331 13.71 -2.98 -8.71
CA SER A 331 14.82 -3.18 -9.65
C SER A 331 16.15 -3.25 -8.94
N LYS A 332 16.90 -4.31 -9.20
CA LYS A 332 18.27 -4.47 -8.70
C LYS A 332 19.18 -3.34 -9.15
N GLY A 333 20.12 -2.99 -8.33
CA GLY A 333 21.15 -1.99 -8.61
C GLY A 333 21.58 -1.24 -7.37
N ASN A 334 22.62 -0.45 -7.52
CA ASN A 334 23.21 0.33 -6.45
C ASN A 334 22.27 1.47 -6.02
N SER A 335 22.44 1.91 -4.79
CA SER A 335 21.73 3.08 -4.29
C SER A 335 22.18 4.36 -5.02
N SER A 336 21.28 5.33 -5.08
CA SER A 336 21.69 6.70 -5.42
C SER A 336 22.09 7.41 -4.13
N GLY A 337 23.34 7.78 -3.99
CA GLY A 337 23.78 8.76 -3.01
C GLY A 337 23.07 10.11 -3.25
N ASN A 338 23.17 11.02 -2.31
CA ASN A 338 22.60 12.37 -2.48
C ASN A 338 21.06 12.47 -2.47
N PHE A 339 20.39 11.63 -1.72
CA PHE A 339 18.95 11.75 -1.55
C PHE A 339 18.57 12.86 -0.56
N GLY A 340 19.46 13.20 0.36
CA GLY A 340 19.35 14.25 1.36
C GLY A 340 20.27 14.00 2.55
N GLU A 341 20.06 14.75 3.63
CA GLU A 341 20.81 14.61 4.88
C GLU A 341 19.88 14.72 6.10
N LEU A 342 20.22 14.00 7.17
CA LEU A 342 19.70 14.23 8.51
C LEU A 342 20.29 15.53 9.07
N THR A 343 19.66 16.15 10.04
CA THR A 343 20.16 17.39 10.68
C THR A 343 21.41 17.14 11.52
N SER A 344 21.69 15.87 11.89
CA SER A 344 22.89 15.47 12.63
C SER A 344 23.35 14.06 12.29
N LEU A 345 24.63 13.77 12.56
CA LEU A 345 25.18 12.42 12.46
C LEU A 345 24.44 11.48 13.40
N ARG A 346 23.93 10.34 12.90
CA ARG A 346 23.04 9.49 13.70
C ARG A 346 23.16 8.01 13.36
N CYS A 347 23.18 7.17 14.39
CA CYS A 347 23.13 5.71 14.26
C CYS A 347 22.29 5.07 15.39
N ASN A 348 21.90 3.80 15.23
CA ASN A 348 21.13 3.02 16.24
C ASN A 348 19.80 3.68 16.63
N GLY A 349 19.14 4.33 15.71
CA GLY A 349 17.79 4.85 15.86
C GLY A 349 16.76 3.99 15.14
N PHE A 350 15.55 4.49 15.08
CA PHE A 350 14.46 3.87 14.32
C PHE A 350 14.18 4.61 13.02
N GLY A 351 13.55 3.91 12.08
CA GLY A 351 12.89 4.50 10.92
C GLY A 351 11.57 3.78 10.66
N PHE A 352 10.59 4.54 10.23
CA PHE A 352 9.31 4.03 9.73
C PHE A 352 8.65 5.07 8.81
N SER A 353 7.58 4.68 8.15
CA SER A 353 6.90 5.58 7.21
C SER A 353 5.43 5.21 7.00
N ASN A 354 4.70 6.18 6.48
CA ASN A 354 3.54 5.88 5.67
C ASN A 354 3.92 5.95 4.18
N SER A 355 2.94 5.94 3.28
CA SER A 355 3.17 5.96 1.82
C SER A 355 3.82 7.26 1.31
N THR A 356 3.95 8.31 2.12
CA THR A 356 4.44 9.63 1.68
C THR A 356 5.58 10.17 2.52
N ARG A 357 5.54 9.97 3.83
CA ARG A 357 6.49 10.56 4.78
C ARG A 357 7.27 9.48 5.51
N GLY A 358 8.60 9.58 5.46
CA GLY A 358 9.52 8.85 6.32
C GLY A 358 9.80 9.64 7.59
N VAL A 359 9.86 8.95 8.73
CA VAL A 359 10.25 9.50 10.02
C VAL A 359 11.42 8.68 10.56
N PHE A 360 12.46 9.37 10.95
CA PHE A 360 13.66 8.82 11.57
C PHE A 360 13.83 9.44 12.95
N GLY A 361 14.30 8.69 13.91
CA GLY A 361 14.44 9.30 15.22
C GLY A 361 15.26 8.50 16.23
N ALA A 362 15.41 9.10 17.39
CA ALA A 362 16.25 8.60 18.47
C ALA A 362 17.69 8.30 17.98
N GLY A 363 18.40 7.46 18.66
CA GLY A 363 19.74 7.04 18.27
C GLY A 363 20.84 7.76 18.99
N LYS A 364 22.05 7.53 18.53
CA LYS A 364 23.25 8.16 19.04
C LYS A 364 23.79 9.14 18.01
N ASP A 365 24.06 10.36 18.42
CA ASP A 365 24.59 11.40 17.56
C ASP A 365 26.02 11.82 17.91
N GLY A 366 26.67 12.42 16.92
CA GLY A 366 27.98 13.02 17.05
C GLY A 366 29.13 12.04 17.37
N PRO A 367 30.35 12.56 17.53
CA PRO A 367 31.55 11.74 17.76
C PRO A 367 31.55 11.08 19.16
N ASN A 368 30.79 11.59 20.10
CA ASN A 368 30.67 11.07 21.44
C ASN A 368 29.49 10.10 21.64
N TYR A 369 28.76 9.78 20.58
CA TYR A 369 27.60 8.89 20.62
C TYR A 369 26.60 9.25 21.72
N ILE A 370 26.25 10.52 21.84
CA ILE A 370 25.24 10.98 22.79
C ILE A 370 23.87 10.51 22.34
N THR A 371 23.15 9.88 23.25
CA THR A 371 21.78 9.44 22.99
C THR A 371 20.82 10.62 22.94
N ARG A 372 19.95 10.67 21.93
CA ARG A 372 18.97 11.74 21.76
C ARG A 372 17.62 11.20 21.30
N GLY A 373 16.57 11.88 21.74
CA GLY A 373 15.20 11.57 21.36
C GLY A 373 14.68 12.34 20.13
N LEU A 374 15.48 13.18 19.49
CA LEU A 374 15.06 13.97 18.33
C LEU A 374 14.55 13.07 17.20
N MET A 375 13.41 13.45 16.67
CA MET A 375 12.81 12.83 15.46
C MET A 375 12.85 13.81 14.30
N GLU A 376 13.05 13.29 13.11
CA GLU A 376 13.15 14.04 11.86
C GLU A 376 12.32 13.36 10.77
N SER A 377 11.86 14.10 9.80
CA SER A 377 11.05 13.56 8.72
C SER A 377 11.44 14.11 7.36
N LEU A 378 11.16 13.32 6.32
CA LEU A 378 11.27 13.74 4.93
C LEU A 378 10.10 13.22 4.10
N ILE A 379 9.92 13.79 2.92
CA ILE A 379 8.96 13.28 1.93
C ILE A 379 9.69 12.27 1.02
N ILE A 380 9.24 11.03 1.03
CA ILE A 380 9.93 9.91 0.33
C ILE A 380 9.97 10.13 -1.19
N ALA A 381 8.92 10.69 -1.77
CA ALA A 381 8.84 10.88 -3.22
C ALA A 381 9.85 11.90 -3.75
N SER A 382 10.05 13.01 -3.04
CA SER A 382 10.91 14.12 -3.48
C SER A 382 12.34 14.05 -2.95
N GLY A 383 12.57 13.35 -1.84
CA GLY A 383 13.83 13.44 -1.12
C GLY A 383 14.06 14.85 -0.55
N GLY A 384 15.31 15.14 -0.28
CA GLY A 384 15.76 16.39 0.34
C GLY A 384 16.18 16.18 1.78
N ASN A 385 16.68 17.24 2.41
CA ASN A 385 17.13 17.17 3.80
C ASN A 385 15.94 16.91 4.74
N ALA A 386 16.17 16.11 5.76
CA ALA A 386 15.19 15.88 6.80
C ALA A 386 14.97 17.17 7.61
N ILE A 387 13.76 17.32 8.08
CA ILE A 387 13.35 18.44 8.96
C ILE A 387 12.91 17.90 10.30
N GLU A 388 13.08 18.71 11.34
CA GLU A 388 12.64 18.36 12.68
C GLU A 388 11.16 18.00 12.71
N PHE A 389 10.85 16.90 13.40
CA PHE A 389 9.49 16.40 13.58
C PHE A 389 8.99 16.58 15.01
N GLY A 390 9.85 16.38 16.00
CA GLY A 390 9.56 16.42 17.43
C GLY A 390 10.50 15.52 18.21
N ASP A 391 10.17 15.21 19.46
CA ASP A 391 10.99 14.39 20.35
C ASP A 391 10.27 13.13 20.82
N CYS A 392 11.05 12.08 21.08
CA CYS A 392 10.63 10.89 21.80
C CYS A 392 11.47 10.68 23.06
N TYR A 393 10.98 9.86 23.98
CA TYR A 393 11.68 9.59 25.25
C TYR A 393 12.90 8.67 25.08
N ALA A 394 12.86 7.77 24.12
CA ALA A 394 13.94 6.81 23.89
C ALA A 394 15.19 7.47 23.31
N GLY A 395 16.34 7.07 23.81
CA GLY A 395 17.61 7.65 23.40
C GLY A 395 18.32 6.89 22.27
N GLY A 396 18.15 5.58 22.16
CA GLY A 396 18.81 4.79 21.11
C GLY A 396 18.55 3.30 21.21
N TYR A 397 18.98 2.55 20.20
CA TYR A 397 18.72 1.11 20.07
C TYR A 397 17.21 0.78 20.11
N VAL A 398 16.46 1.57 19.43
CA VAL A 398 14.99 1.62 19.47
C VAL A 398 14.45 0.97 18.21
N SER A 399 13.34 0.29 18.34
CA SER A 399 12.62 -0.26 17.20
C SER A 399 11.49 0.66 16.74
N GLY A 400 11.19 0.60 15.46
CA GLY A 400 10.09 1.33 14.84
C GLY A 400 9.14 0.44 14.08
N GLY A 401 7.87 0.83 14.05
CA GLY A 401 6.84 0.21 13.25
C GLY A 401 5.74 1.22 12.94
N ALA A 402 4.96 1.03 11.88
CA ALA A 402 3.95 2.02 11.52
C ALA A 402 2.72 1.42 10.86
N SER A 403 1.62 2.14 10.97
CA SER A 403 0.49 2.09 10.04
C SER A 403 0.54 3.31 9.12
N GLN A 404 -0.46 3.48 8.26
CA GLN A 404 -0.55 4.68 7.40
C GLN A 404 -0.73 5.99 8.20
N THR A 405 -1.20 5.91 9.41
CA THR A 405 -1.50 7.11 10.22
C THR A 405 -0.62 7.26 11.45
N ARG A 406 -0.20 6.15 12.05
CA ARG A 406 0.46 6.13 13.35
C ARG A 406 1.82 5.43 13.27
N GLY A 407 2.86 6.09 13.75
CA GLY A 407 4.18 5.50 13.97
C GLY A 407 4.32 5.05 15.42
N ILE A 408 4.92 3.89 15.64
CA ILE A 408 5.18 3.28 16.94
C ILE A 408 6.68 3.22 17.17
N ILE A 409 7.09 3.53 18.39
CA ILE A 409 8.48 3.54 18.87
C ILE A 409 8.53 2.65 20.09
N ALA A 410 9.35 1.61 20.11
CA ALA A 410 9.31 0.63 21.19
C ALA A 410 10.71 0.24 21.72
N GLY A 411 10.82 0.12 23.03
CA GLY A 411 12.01 -0.31 23.74
C GLY A 411 13.16 0.68 23.67
N GLY A 412 14.37 0.18 23.62
CA GLY A 412 15.60 0.95 23.54
C GLY A 412 16.27 1.21 24.89
N ILE A 413 17.12 2.23 24.92
CA ILE A 413 17.76 2.73 26.13
C ILE A 413 17.35 4.18 26.36
N ALA A 414 17.25 4.59 27.63
CA ALA A 414 16.95 5.98 27.93
C ALA A 414 18.11 6.90 27.54
N SER A 415 17.79 8.16 27.26
CA SER A 415 18.79 9.20 27.00
C SER A 415 19.55 9.65 28.25
N SER A 416 19.06 9.30 29.45
CA SER A 416 19.69 9.65 30.71
C SER A 416 20.63 8.56 31.23
N SER A 417 21.74 8.98 31.85
CA SER A 417 22.62 8.03 32.55
C SER A 417 21.90 7.45 33.78
N PRO A 418 22.00 6.15 34.09
CA PRO A 418 22.90 5.12 33.52
C PRO A 418 22.38 4.40 32.25
N ASN A 419 21.53 5.01 31.44
CA ASN A 419 20.95 4.46 30.23
C ASN A 419 20.16 3.14 30.44
N PRO A 420 19.15 3.16 31.32
CA PRO A 420 18.35 1.96 31.57
C PRO A 420 17.66 1.49 30.30
N LYS A 421 17.49 0.15 30.16
CA LYS A 421 16.70 -0.44 29.09
C LYS A 421 15.24 -0.13 29.34
N LEU A 422 14.53 0.16 28.26
CA LEU A 422 13.14 0.58 28.28
C LEU A 422 12.22 -0.56 27.85
N ASN A 423 11.05 -0.63 28.47
CA ASN A 423 9.90 -1.39 27.96
C ASN A 423 8.85 -0.46 27.34
N THR A 424 9.05 0.85 27.41
CA THR A 424 8.10 1.86 26.96
C THR A 424 7.80 1.76 25.48
N ILE A 425 6.55 1.84 25.13
CA ILE A 425 6.06 2.02 23.76
C ILE A 425 5.49 3.42 23.64
N GLN A 426 5.88 4.15 22.60
CA GLN A 426 5.38 5.47 22.29
C GLN A 426 4.79 5.50 20.88
N TYR A 427 3.96 6.49 20.59
CA TYR A 427 3.42 6.68 19.25
C TYR A 427 3.42 8.15 18.83
N ILE A 428 3.40 8.34 17.51
CA ILE A 428 3.20 9.63 16.84
C ILE A 428 2.11 9.53 15.80
N THR A 429 1.53 10.67 15.42
CA THR A 429 0.73 10.80 14.21
C THR A 429 1.64 11.20 13.06
N ILE A 430 1.84 10.35 12.05
CA ILE A 430 2.84 10.58 10.98
C ILE A 430 2.52 11.83 10.16
N ALA A 431 1.26 12.17 9.99
CA ALA A 431 0.84 13.32 9.18
C ALA A 431 1.19 14.68 9.79
N SER A 432 1.34 14.78 11.11
CA SER A 432 1.58 16.03 11.83
C SER A 432 2.81 15.93 12.72
N SER A 433 3.70 16.92 12.63
CA SER A 433 4.87 17.03 13.53
C SER A 433 4.43 17.23 14.98
N GLY A 434 5.19 16.68 15.90
CA GLY A 434 4.93 16.75 17.33
C GLY A 434 5.69 15.67 18.10
N ASN A 435 5.69 15.80 19.41
CA ASN A 435 6.36 14.85 20.30
C ASN A 435 5.61 13.53 20.36
N ALA A 436 6.36 12.47 20.64
CA ALA A 436 5.78 11.15 20.87
C ALA A 436 4.98 11.13 22.18
N THR A 437 3.92 10.37 22.18
CA THR A 437 3.00 10.19 23.30
C THR A 437 3.09 8.75 23.80
N ASP A 438 2.88 8.54 25.07
CA ASP A 438 2.85 7.21 25.66
C ASP A 438 1.75 6.33 25.03
N PHE A 439 2.12 5.09 24.70
CA PHE A 439 1.22 4.07 24.16
C PHE A 439 0.96 2.94 25.14
N GLY A 440 1.97 2.55 25.91
CA GLY A 440 1.99 1.41 26.82
C GLY A 440 3.37 0.79 26.92
N ASP A 441 3.47 -0.46 27.33
CA ASP A 441 4.72 -1.15 27.59
C ASP A 441 4.85 -2.47 26.83
N LEU A 442 6.08 -2.81 26.43
CA LEU A 442 6.48 -4.17 26.05
C LEU A 442 6.38 -5.11 27.27
N THR A 443 6.28 -6.39 27.03
CA THR A 443 6.25 -7.38 28.13
C THR A 443 7.55 -7.40 28.92
N ARG A 444 8.63 -6.84 28.40
CA ARG A 444 9.95 -6.75 29.04
C ARG A 444 10.75 -5.54 28.56
N PRO A 445 11.70 -5.04 29.35
CA PRO A 445 12.69 -4.10 28.86
C PRO A 445 13.58 -4.76 27.82
N CYS A 446 13.72 -4.12 26.64
CA CYS A 446 14.62 -4.61 25.60
C CYS A 446 15.18 -3.45 24.77
N TYR A 447 16.33 -3.67 24.16
CA TYR A 447 16.94 -2.75 23.22
C TYR A 447 17.24 -3.48 21.91
N ASP A 448 17.10 -2.75 20.81
CA ASP A 448 17.41 -3.19 19.46
C ASP A 448 16.60 -4.44 18.99
N PRO A 449 15.28 -4.51 19.31
CA PRO A 449 14.44 -5.55 18.75
C PRO A 449 14.13 -5.27 17.28
N ALA A 450 13.81 -6.28 16.50
CA ALA A 450 13.24 -6.13 15.17
C ALA A 450 11.82 -5.57 15.28
N GLY A 451 11.53 -4.49 14.57
CA GLY A 451 10.16 -3.98 14.39
C GLY A 451 9.62 -4.32 13.02
N LEU A 452 8.39 -4.77 12.96
CA LEU A 452 7.69 -5.07 11.72
C LEU A 452 6.18 -4.89 11.89
N THR A 453 5.48 -4.60 10.80
CA THR A 453 4.03 -4.37 10.83
C THR A 453 3.38 -4.91 9.58
N ASP A 454 2.09 -5.24 9.66
CA ASP A 454 1.28 -5.65 8.52
C ASP A 454 0.69 -4.49 7.70
N SER A 455 1.02 -3.24 8.06
CA SER A 455 0.36 -2.04 7.51
C SER A 455 1.27 -0.81 7.34
N HIS A 456 2.60 -0.98 7.31
CA HIS A 456 3.53 0.13 7.07
C HIS A 456 3.46 0.68 5.65
N GLY A 457 4.07 1.85 5.40
CA GLY A 457 4.03 2.54 4.11
C GLY A 457 4.50 1.72 2.91
N GLY A 458 5.46 0.81 3.13
CA GLY A 458 5.95 -0.12 2.11
C GLY A 458 4.95 -1.16 1.62
N LEU A 459 3.85 -1.32 2.30
CA LEU A 459 2.82 -2.29 1.93
C LEU A 459 1.72 -1.69 1.06
N GLY A 460 1.77 -0.38 0.77
CA GLY A 460 0.70 0.26 0.02
C GLY A 460 -0.65 0.11 0.72
N GLY A 461 -0.67 0.13 2.04
CA GLY A 461 -1.89 0.01 2.82
C GLY A 461 -2.81 1.21 2.59
N PHE A 462 -4.10 0.99 2.58
CA PHE A 462 -5.17 1.97 2.38
C PHE A 462 -6.16 1.91 3.50
#